data_fce2f6b4ca52732232de2ddd2e796d75
#
_entry.id   fce2f6b4ca52732232de2ddd2e796d75
#
_cell.length_a   1.000
_cell.length_b   1.000
_cell.length_c   1.000
_cell.angle_alpha   90.00
_cell.angle_beta   90.00
_cell.angle_gamma   90.00
#
_symmetry.space_group_name_H-M   'P 1'
#
loop_
_entity.id
_entity.type
_entity.pdbx_description
1 polymer ?
#
loop_
_entity_poly.entity_id
_entity_poly.type
_entity_poly.pdbx_seq_one_letter_code
_entity_poly.pdbx_strand_id
1 'polypeptide(L)'
;IGTAGEWGLKKGCAVALTDAGKGVGLYDMMDDTVHKIDGTRATRTAAGSLNFFAANITDAARTAYNALFPNRVAIKHVHSQMNPEKDWGSDTLAAGRYAMFVLNDRYGTAANPVPFTPENTIVIAGSASNGGAASLGAAEKDSGGLIDGVVASEPVTEMPTASGYG
;
A
#
# COMPACT_ATOMS: atom_id res chain seq x y z
N ILE A 1 -5.01 5.48 -8.99
CA ILE A 1 -3.90 5.88 -9.89
C ILE A 1 -4.11 7.35 -10.17
N GLY A 2 -3.38 8.19 -9.47
CA GLY A 2 -3.55 9.63 -9.64
C GLY A 2 -2.92 10.14 -10.95
N THR A 3 -3.17 11.40 -11.23
CA THR A 3 -2.70 12.10 -12.44
C THR A 3 -1.18 11.92 -12.68
N ALA A 4 -0.37 11.90 -11.62
CA ALA A 4 1.07 11.71 -11.72
C ALA A 4 1.45 10.32 -12.26
N GLY A 5 0.76 9.26 -11.83
CA GLY A 5 1.00 7.91 -12.35
C GLY A 5 0.63 7.77 -13.83
N GLU A 6 -0.52 8.30 -14.22
CA GLU A 6 -0.94 8.32 -15.62
C GLU A 6 0.02 9.14 -16.49
N TRP A 7 0.45 10.29 -16.00
CA TRP A 7 1.42 11.12 -16.71
C TRP A 7 2.76 10.39 -16.89
N GLY A 8 3.27 9.73 -15.85
CA GLY A 8 4.50 8.95 -15.91
C GLY A 8 4.42 7.85 -16.98
N LEU A 9 3.33 7.06 -16.97
CA LEU A 9 3.12 6.01 -17.97
C LEU A 9 3.06 6.57 -19.40
N LYS A 10 2.39 7.71 -19.63
CA LYS A 10 2.34 8.38 -20.93
C LYS A 10 3.70 8.90 -21.39
N LYS A 11 4.64 9.09 -20.49
CA LYS A 11 6.02 9.50 -20.79
C LYS A 11 6.99 8.30 -20.90
N GLY A 12 6.49 7.09 -20.81
CA GLY A 12 7.30 5.88 -20.92
C GLY A 12 8.03 5.50 -19.61
N CYS A 13 7.63 6.07 -18.48
CA CYS A 13 8.19 5.69 -17.19
C CYS A 13 7.53 4.41 -16.67
N ALA A 14 8.30 3.60 -15.94
CA ALA A 14 7.72 2.63 -15.02
C ALA A 14 7.08 3.38 -13.85
N VAL A 15 5.93 2.93 -13.37
CA VAL A 15 5.22 3.56 -12.25
C VAL A 15 4.92 2.52 -11.20
N ALA A 16 5.46 2.72 -10.01
CA ALA A 16 5.10 1.97 -8.81
C ALA A 16 4.17 2.79 -7.93
N LEU A 17 3.20 2.15 -7.35
CA LEU A 17 2.21 2.76 -6.48
C LEU A 17 2.14 1.98 -5.18
N THR A 18 1.96 2.70 -4.09
CA THR A 18 1.59 2.13 -2.80
C THR A 18 0.26 2.73 -2.33
N ASP A 19 -0.44 2.05 -1.46
CA ASP A 19 -1.61 2.62 -0.80
C ASP A 19 -1.19 3.45 0.43
N ALA A 20 -2.18 3.99 1.12
CA ALA A 20 -1.92 4.78 2.33
C ALA A 20 -1.66 3.91 3.58
N GLY A 21 -1.39 2.61 3.43
CA GLY A 21 -1.15 1.68 4.55
C GLY A 21 -2.40 1.41 5.42
N LYS A 22 -3.52 2.01 5.08
CA LYS A 22 -4.80 1.82 5.78
C LYS A 22 -5.45 0.50 5.43
N GLY A 23 -4.94 -0.12 4.36
CA GLY A 23 -5.46 -1.34 3.76
C GLY A 23 -6.82 -1.13 3.09
N VAL A 24 -7.19 -2.13 2.35
CA VAL A 24 -8.50 -2.26 1.75
C VAL A 24 -9.10 -3.59 2.18
N GLY A 25 -10.38 -3.75 2.04
CA GLY A 25 -11.01 -5.04 2.25
C GLY A 25 -12.37 -4.91 2.91
N LEU A 26 -13.21 -5.81 2.49
CA LEU A 26 -14.57 -5.96 2.99
C LEU A 26 -14.70 -7.35 3.58
N TYR A 27 -15.40 -7.41 4.69
CA TYR A 27 -15.82 -8.65 5.31
C TYR A 27 -17.33 -8.69 5.36
N ASP A 28 -17.92 -9.59 4.60
CA ASP A 28 -19.37 -9.82 4.64
C ASP A 28 -19.71 -10.65 5.88
N MET A 29 -20.41 -10.02 6.80
CA MET A 29 -20.71 -10.63 8.08
C MET A 29 -21.85 -11.66 8.00
N MET A 30 -22.69 -11.61 6.96
CA MET A 30 -23.80 -12.55 6.82
C MET A 30 -23.30 -13.94 6.43
N ASP A 31 -22.48 -14.01 5.41
CA ASP A 31 -22.00 -15.27 4.83
C ASP A 31 -20.56 -15.64 5.25
N ASP A 32 -19.95 -14.87 6.15
CA ASP A 32 -18.57 -15.06 6.62
C ASP A 32 -17.55 -15.04 5.49
N THR A 33 -17.74 -14.18 4.47
CA THR A 33 -16.83 -14.12 3.33
C THR A 33 -15.99 -12.85 3.30
N VAL A 34 -14.79 -13.00 2.76
CA VAL A 34 -13.78 -11.96 2.60
C VAL A 34 -13.29 -11.91 1.16
N HIS A 35 -12.67 -10.79 0.77
CA HIS A 35 -11.96 -10.67 -0.49
C HIS A 35 -10.50 -11.05 -0.31
N LYS A 36 -10.00 -11.88 -1.23
CA LYS A 36 -8.60 -12.28 -1.28
C LYS A 36 -7.78 -11.34 -2.15
N ILE A 37 -6.47 -11.39 -1.97
CA ILE A 37 -5.50 -10.58 -2.73
C ILE A 37 -5.54 -10.85 -4.25
N ASP A 38 -6.06 -12.00 -4.67
CA ASP A 38 -6.26 -12.37 -6.08
C ASP A 38 -7.60 -11.87 -6.67
N GLY A 39 -8.36 -11.10 -5.90
CA GLY A 39 -9.66 -10.56 -6.29
C GLY A 39 -10.84 -11.52 -6.15
N THR A 40 -10.61 -12.75 -5.73
CA THR A 40 -11.70 -13.73 -5.50
C THR A 40 -12.25 -13.63 -4.08
N ARG A 41 -13.44 -14.20 -3.84
CA ARG A 41 -14.05 -14.30 -2.50
C ARG A 41 -13.93 -15.72 -1.97
N ALA A 42 -13.78 -15.84 -0.67
CA ALA A 42 -13.82 -17.10 0.05
C ALA A 42 -14.34 -16.88 1.47
N THR A 43 -14.73 -17.94 2.17
CA THR A 43 -14.97 -17.84 3.60
C THR A 43 -13.72 -17.39 4.33
N ARG A 44 -13.86 -16.69 5.45
CA ARG A 44 -12.74 -16.22 6.29
C ARG A 44 -11.73 -17.33 6.57
N THR A 45 -12.21 -18.51 6.94
CA THR A 45 -11.37 -19.66 7.22
C THR A 45 -10.62 -20.15 5.98
N ALA A 46 -11.29 -20.26 4.83
CA ALA A 46 -10.66 -20.73 3.59
C ALA A 46 -9.68 -19.71 3.02
N ALA A 47 -9.93 -18.41 3.20
CA ALA A 47 -9.02 -17.36 2.75
C ALA A 47 -7.72 -17.30 3.56
N GLY A 48 -7.78 -17.59 4.86
CA GLY A 48 -6.61 -17.57 5.74
C GLY A 48 -5.86 -16.24 5.65
N SER A 49 -4.55 -16.29 5.48
CA SER A 49 -3.67 -15.12 5.34
C SER A 49 -3.77 -14.40 3.99
N LEU A 50 -4.49 -14.96 3.02
CA LEU A 50 -4.65 -14.35 1.70
C LEU A 50 -5.77 -13.32 1.64
N ASN A 51 -6.47 -13.05 2.73
CA ASN A 51 -7.51 -12.04 2.77
C ASN A 51 -6.94 -10.63 2.98
N PHE A 52 -7.59 -9.63 2.41
CA PHE A 52 -7.25 -8.23 2.67
C PHE A 52 -7.66 -7.78 4.08
N PHE A 53 -8.81 -8.27 4.55
CA PHE A 53 -9.35 -7.92 5.86
C PHE A 53 -10.39 -8.94 6.30
N ALA A 54 -10.32 -9.32 7.55
CA ALA A 54 -11.38 -10.03 8.26
C ALA A 54 -11.55 -9.41 9.65
N ALA A 55 -12.78 -9.20 10.09
CA ALA A 55 -13.03 -8.71 11.43
C ALA A 55 -12.63 -9.78 12.47
N ASN A 56 -11.96 -9.36 13.53
CA ASN A 56 -11.63 -10.22 14.66
C ASN A 56 -12.88 -10.43 15.54
N ILE A 57 -13.77 -11.30 15.08
CA ILE A 57 -15.03 -11.60 15.74
C ILE A 57 -15.23 -13.13 15.79
N THR A 58 -15.76 -13.61 16.90
CA THR A 58 -16.15 -15.03 17.00
C THR A 58 -17.43 -15.31 16.22
N ASP A 59 -17.65 -16.56 15.79
CA ASP A 59 -18.87 -16.93 15.05
C ASP A 59 -20.15 -16.70 15.87
N ALA A 60 -20.07 -16.95 17.18
CA ALA A 60 -21.20 -16.69 18.09
C ALA A 60 -21.54 -15.17 18.14
N ALA A 61 -20.53 -14.32 18.29
CA ALA A 61 -20.73 -12.87 18.31
C ALA A 61 -21.20 -12.34 16.94
N ARG A 62 -20.67 -12.88 15.84
CA ARG A 62 -21.10 -12.56 14.48
C ARG A 62 -22.58 -12.94 14.27
N THR A 63 -22.97 -14.13 14.68
CA THR A 63 -24.36 -14.60 14.58
C THR A 63 -25.30 -13.71 15.41
N ALA A 64 -24.93 -13.39 16.64
CA ALA A 64 -25.73 -12.51 17.49
C ALA A 64 -25.86 -11.09 16.90
N TYR A 65 -24.77 -10.56 16.35
CA TYR A 65 -24.78 -9.26 15.68
C TYR A 65 -25.70 -9.27 14.44
N ASN A 66 -25.59 -10.28 13.59
CA ASN A 66 -26.41 -10.40 12.38
C ASN A 66 -27.90 -10.56 12.66
N ALA A 67 -28.26 -11.15 13.78
CA ALA A 67 -29.66 -11.25 14.21
C ALA A 67 -30.28 -9.88 14.50
N LEU A 68 -29.48 -8.93 14.98
CA LEU A 68 -29.92 -7.56 15.28
C LEU A 68 -29.71 -6.61 14.09
N PHE A 69 -28.65 -6.82 13.32
CA PHE A 69 -28.22 -5.92 12.25
C PHE A 69 -27.86 -6.73 10.98
N PRO A 70 -28.87 -7.24 10.26
CA PRO A 70 -28.63 -8.05 9.07
C PRO A 70 -28.03 -7.23 7.92
N ASN A 71 -27.39 -7.90 6.96
CA ASN A 71 -26.83 -7.33 5.73
C ASN A 71 -25.76 -6.25 5.99
N ARG A 72 -24.93 -6.46 7.00
CA ARG A 72 -23.80 -5.56 7.29
C ARG A 72 -22.51 -6.12 6.73
N VAL A 73 -21.71 -5.19 6.25
CA VAL A 73 -20.33 -5.41 5.81
C VAL A 73 -19.42 -4.67 6.74
N ALA A 74 -18.42 -5.34 7.30
CA ALA A 74 -17.36 -4.70 8.03
C ALA A 74 -16.27 -4.23 7.04
N ILE A 75 -15.77 -3.04 7.26
CA ILE A 75 -14.63 -2.48 6.52
C ILE A 75 -13.45 -2.29 7.48
N LYS A 76 -12.24 -2.37 6.96
CA LYS A 76 -11.05 -2.07 7.76
C LYS A 76 -11.10 -0.62 8.21
N HIS A 77 -11.01 -0.40 9.51
CA HIS A 77 -11.06 0.94 10.07
C HIS A 77 -9.64 1.50 10.23
N VAL A 78 -9.45 2.75 9.83
CA VAL A 78 -8.14 3.42 9.86
C VAL A 78 -7.59 3.63 11.28
N HIS A 79 -8.45 3.67 12.29
CA HIS A 79 -8.07 3.87 13.70
C HIS A 79 -8.00 2.55 14.50
N SER A 80 -7.58 1.46 13.89
CA SER A 80 -7.45 0.15 14.54
C SER A 80 -6.18 0.04 15.42
N GLN A 81 -5.87 1.04 16.21
CA GLN A 81 -4.73 1.12 17.13
C GLN A 81 -3.35 1.10 16.43
N MET A 82 -3.32 1.31 15.14
CA MET A 82 -2.08 1.43 14.37
C MET A 82 -2.14 2.69 13.51
N ASN A 83 -1.10 3.49 13.58
CA ASN A 83 -0.95 4.65 12.71
C ASN A 83 -0.12 4.28 11.47
N PRO A 84 -0.73 4.06 10.31
CA PRO A 84 0.01 3.71 9.10
C PRO A 84 0.85 4.87 8.56
N GLU A 85 0.54 6.11 8.94
CA GLU A 85 1.19 7.31 8.40
C GLU A 85 2.68 7.36 8.76
N LYS A 86 3.05 6.82 9.92
CA LYS A 86 4.46 6.73 10.33
C LYS A 86 5.34 5.93 9.38
N ASP A 87 4.74 5.04 8.61
CA ASP A 87 5.43 4.11 7.72
C ASP A 87 5.35 4.52 6.24
N TRP A 88 4.61 5.57 5.88
CA TRP A 88 4.41 6.00 4.50
C TRP A 88 5.71 6.18 3.71
N GLY A 89 6.72 6.80 4.32
CA GLY A 89 8.03 6.95 3.68
C GLY A 89 8.71 5.60 3.40
N SER A 90 8.67 4.69 4.37
CA SER A 90 9.23 3.33 4.23
C SER A 90 8.49 2.52 3.18
N ASP A 91 7.16 2.63 3.15
CA ASP A 91 6.31 1.93 2.18
C ASP A 91 6.55 2.43 0.75
N THR A 92 6.75 3.74 0.59
CA THR A 92 7.10 4.35 -0.70
C THR A 92 8.47 3.89 -1.18
N LEU A 93 9.47 3.82 -0.30
CA LEU A 93 10.78 3.23 -0.62
C LEU A 93 10.67 1.76 -1.00
N ALA A 94 9.86 0.99 -0.28
CA ALA A 94 9.63 -0.42 -0.60
C ALA A 94 8.99 -0.58 -1.98
N ALA A 95 8.05 0.28 -2.35
CA ALA A 95 7.44 0.28 -3.69
C ALA A 95 8.48 0.59 -4.78
N GLY A 96 9.40 1.54 -4.55
CA GLY A 96 10.50 1.84 -5.45
C GLY A 96 11.45 0.65 -5.64
N ARG A 97 11.87 0.02 -4.55
CA ARG A 97 12.71 -1.19 -4.58
C ARG A 97 12.02 -2.35 -5.29
N TYR A 98 10.74 -2.53 -5.04
CA TYR A 98 9.95 -3.55 -5.73
C TYR A 98 9.86 -3.28 -7.24
N ALA A 99 9.70 -2.03 -7.67
CA ALA A 99 9.74 -1.66 -9.07
C ALA A 99 11.07 -2.04 -9.73
N MET A 100 12.19 -1.75 -9.08
CA MET A 100 13.52 -2.14 -9.56
C MET A 100 13.66 -3.66 -9.68
N PHE A 101 13.15 -4.40 -8.67
CA PHE A 101 13.12 -5.86 -8.74
C PHE A 101 12.32 -6.36 -9.93
N VAL A 102 11.10 -5.87 -10.14
CA VAL A 102 10.23 -6.29 -11.24
C VAL A 102 10.85 -5.95 -12.62
N LEU A 103 11.46 -4.78 -12.75
CA LEU A 103 12.15 -4.40 -13.98
C LEU A 103 13.33 -5.33 -14.28
N ASN A 104 14.12 -5.66 -13.27
CA ASN A 104 15.25 -6.57 -13.43
C ASN A 104 14.81 -8.01 -13.69
N ASP A 105 13.77 -8.48 -13.03
CA ASP A 105 13.17 -9.79 -13.30
C ASP A 105 12.65 -9.89 -14.73
N ARG A 106 12.00 -8.82 -15.22
CA ARG A 106 11.38 -8.80 -16.54
C ARG A 106 12.35 -8.63 -17.68
N TYR A 107 13.40 -7.82 -17.50
CA TYR A 107 14.30 -7.38 -18.59
C TYR A 107 15.73 -7.86 -18.38
N GLY A 108 16.05 -8.49 -17.27
CA GLY A 108 17.33 -9.13 -17.04
C GLY A 108 17.58 -10.29 -18.00
N THR A 109 18.82 -10.50 -18.34
CA THR A 109 19.30 -11.60 -19.17
C THR A 109 20.40 -12.37 -18.46
N ALA A 110 20.74 -13.56 -18.96
CA ALA A 110 21.87 -14.32 -18.41
C ALA A 110 23.21 -13.54 -18.46
N ALA A 111 23.37 -12.68 -19.46
CA ALA A 111 24.57 -11.85 -19.62
C ALA A 111 24.52 -10.57 -18.78
N ASN A 112 23.34 -10.06 -18.51
CA ASN A 112 23.13 -8.87 -17.66
C ASN A 112 21.86 -9.09 -16.80
N PRO A 113 21.98 -9.77 -15.66
CA PRO A 113 20.80 -10.11 -14.84
C PRO A 113 20.17 -8.91 -14.12
N VAL A 114 20.91 -7.80 -13.96
CA VAL A 114 20.48 -6.59 -13.25
C VAL A 114 20.75 -5.36 -14.12
N PRO A 115 19.96 -5.18 -15.21
CA PRO A 115 20.18 -4.03 -16.10
C PRO A 115 19.79 -2.68 -15.51
N PHE A 116 18.93 -2.65 -14.48
CA PHE A 116 18.49 -1.41 -13.81
C PHE A 116 19.08 -1.35 -12.40
N THR A 117 19.86 -0.33 -12.15
CA THR A 117 20.47 -0.05 -10.83
C THR A 117 20.19 1.40 -10.44
N PRO A 118 20.32 1.77 -9.16
CA PRO A 118 20.17 3.17 -8.74
C PRO A 118 21.08 4.14 -9.53
N GLU A 119 22.26 3.70 -9.93
CA GLU A 119 23.23 4.55 -10.61
C GLU A 119 22.86 4.85 -12.08
N ASN A 120 22.03 4.03 -12.70
CA ASN A 120 21.66 4.19 -14.11
C ASN A 120 20.15 4.41 -14.34
N THR A 121 19.38 4.52 -13.29
CA THR A 121 17.91 4.65 -13.35
C THR A 121 17.49 5.84 -12.51
N ILE A 122 16.84 6.82 -13.14
CA ILE A 122 16.31 7.99 -12.41
C ILE A 122 15.00 7.60 -11.72
N VAL A 123 14.95 7.76 -10.42
CA VAL A 123 13.79 7.46 -9.57
C VAL A 123 13.24 8.75 -8.97
N ILE A 124 12.01 9.08 -9.35
CA ILE A 124 11.31 10.25 -8.82
C ILE A 124 10.15 9.80 -7.94
N ALA A 125 10.19 10.17 -6.68
CA ALA A 125 9.05 10.03 -5.79
C ALA A 125 8.13 11.25 -5.94
N GLY A 126 6.86 11.03 -6.29
CA GLY A 126 5.99 12.17 -6.54
C GLY A 126 4.52 11.91 -6.27
N SER A 127 3.87 12.85 -5.59
CA SER A 127 2.43 12.84 -5.34
C SER A 127 1.95 14.16 -4.74
N ALA A 128 0.67 14.22 -4.40
CA ALA A 128 0.05 15.38 -3.74
C ALA A 128 -0.49 15.00 -2.35
N SER A 129 -0.66 15.99 -1.47
CA SER A 129 -1.27 15.86 -0.14
C SER A 129 -0.57 14.78 0.70
N ASN A 130 -1.27 13.77 1.17
CA ASN A 130 -0.70 12.64 1.92
C ASN A 130 0.41 11.91 1.13
N GLY A 131 0.23 11.77 -0.17
CA GLY A 131 1.25 11.16 -1.03
C GLY A 131 2.49 12.06 -1.19
N GLY A 132 2.33 13.38 -1.15
CA GLY A 132 3.44 14.32 -1.10
C GLY A 132 4.27 14.12 0.18
N ALA A 133 3.61 13.98 1.32
CA ALA A 133 4.26 13.64 2.59
C ALA A 133 5.01 12.30 2.53
N ALA A 134 4.37 11.27 1.95
CA ALA A 134 4.99 9.97 1.75
C ALA A 134 6.26 10.05 0.88
N SER A 135 6.21 10.87 -0.18
CA SER A 135 7.37 11.08 -1.06
C SER A 135 8.53 11.78 -0.36
N LEU A 136 8.25 12.80 0.46
CA LEU A 136 9.26 13.47 1.29
C LEU A 136 9.84 12.51 2.33
N GLY A 137 8.99 11.81 3.07
CA GLY A 137 9.42 10.83 4.06
C GLY A 137 10.20 9.66 3.46
N ALA A 138 9.96 9.31 2.20
CA ALA A 138 10.76 8.33 1.49
C ALA A 138 12.19 8.83 1.25
N ALA A 139 12.33 10.06 0.79
CA ALA A 139 13.66 10.66 0.58
C ALA A 139 14.44 10.83 1.89
N GLU A 140 13.78 11.22 2.98
CA GLU A 140 14.39 11.31 4.32
C GLU A 140 14.93 9.96 4.82
N LYS A 141 14.25 8.87 4.50
CA LYS A 141 14.61 7.51 4.92
C LYS A 141 15.51 6.77 3.94
N ASP A 142 15.80 7.37 2.79
CA ASP A 142 16.58 6.75 1.71
C ASP A 142 18.08 6.82 1.96
N SER A 143 18.57 6.01 2.88
CA SER A 143 20.00 5.87 3.12
C SER A 143 20.76 5.15 1.99
N GLY A 144 20.04 4.55 1.06
CA GLY A 144 20.61 3.78 -0.05
C GLY A 144 20.73 4.55 -1.36
N GLY A 145 20.25 5.80 -1.41
CA GLY A 145 20.35 6.64 -2.61
C GLY A 145 19.53 6.12 -3.79
N LEU A 146 18.34 5.59 -3.50
CA LEU A 146 17.42 5.13 -4.55
C LEU A 146 16.68 6.29 -5.22
N ILE A 147 16.33 7.34 -4.45
CA ILE A 147 15.50 8.45 -4.91
C ILE A 147 16.38 9.60 -5.36
N ASP A 148 16.29 9.94 -6.64
CA ASP A 148 17.03 11.07 -7.24
C ASP A 148 16.28 12.39 -7.06
N GLY A 149 14.97 12.37 -6.93
CA GLY A 149 14.18 13.58 -6.80
C GLY A 149 12.80 13.38 -6.20
N VAL A 150 12.26 14.46 -5.64
CA VAL A 150 10.90 14.48 -5.09
C VAL A 150 10.09 15.57 -5.73
N VAL A 151 8.86 15.24 -6.13
CA VAL A 151 7.84 16.19 -6.57
C VAL A 151 6.65 16.08 -5.62
N ALA A 152 6.58 16.96 -4.64
CA ALA A 152 5.51 17.01 -3.66
C ALA A 152 4.64 18.26 -3.86
N SER A 153 3.36 18.06 -4.15
CA SER A 153 2.38 19.14 -4.23
C SER A 153 1.57 19.18 -2.94
N GLU A 154 1.60 20.32 -2.25
CA GLU A 154 0.85 20.59 -1.02
C GLU A 154 0.95 19.42 -0.01
N PRO A 155 2.18 18.99 0.36
CA PRO A 155 2.36 17.87 1.23
C PRO A 155 1.86 18.15 2.64
N VAL A 156 1.39 17.11 3.33
CA VAL A 156 1.24 17.15 4.78
C VAL A 156 2.64 17.12 5.38
N THR A 157 3.03 18.16 6.10
CA THR A 157 4.41 18.35 6.59
C THR A 157 4.63 17.83 8.01
N GLU A 158 3.56 17.64 8.77
CA GLU A 158 3.63 17.08 10.13
C GLU A 158 3.19 15.61 10.09
N MET A 159 4.17 14.73 9.89
CA MET A 159 3.93 13.30 9.92
C MET A 159 4.04 12.80 11.36
N PRO A 160 3.08 12.01 11.84
CA PRO A 160 3.20 11.39 13.15
C PRO A 160 4.41 10.47 13.21
N THR A 161 5.29 10.69 14.18
CA THR A 161 6.52 9.89 14.34
C THR A 161 6.33 8.68 15.25
N ALA A 162 5.19 8.58 15.93
CA ALA A 162 4.89 7.50 16.87
C ALA A 162 3.57 6.79 16.54
N SER A 163 3.43 5.58 17.01
CA SER A 163 2.21 4.74 16.91
C SER A 163 1.11 5.18 17.89
N GLY A 164 1.03 6.43 18.24
CA GLY A 164 0.02 6.97 19.14
C GLY A 164 -0.85 8.02 18.45
N TYR A 165 -2.02 8.21 19.00
CA TYR A 165 -2.88 9.32 18.61
C TYR A 165 -2.21 10.62 19.06
N GLY A 166 -2.03 11.55 18.15
CA GLY A 166 -1.77 12.94 18.47
C GLY A 166 -3.04 13.58 18.95
#